data_d2a650e8c021307cd1f954cff1799133
#
_entry.id   d2a650e8c021307cd1f954cff1799133
#
_cell.length_a   1.000
_cell.length_b   1.000
_cell.length_c   1.000
_cell.angle_alpha   90.00
_cell.angle_beta   90.00
_cell.angle_gamma   90.00
#
_symmetry.space_group_name_H-M   'P 1'
#
loop_
_entity.id
_entity.type
_entity.pdbx_description
1 polymer ?
#
loop_
_entity_poly.entity_id
_entity_poly.type
_entity_poly.pdbx_seq_one_letter_code
_entity_poly.pdbx_strand_id
1 'polypeptide(L)'
;MKITVNHVTKRYADHLALNDISLQVPEQSIYGLLGPNGAGKTTLIRILNQITGPDTGQILIDGEPLQPKHVERIGYLPEERGLYKKMKVGEQAIYLAQLKGISKPEATQRLKTWFEKFEIGDWWNKTVEELSKGMQQKIQFITTVIHEPDILIFDEPFSGFDPINANLLKESILELRDKGATILLSTHNMNSVEELCDSISLINKGEKILEGKVAEIKAQHRISTDAPIPSMNNIFIQEVQSKNSKP
;
A
#
# COMPACT_ATOMS: atom_id res chain seq x y z
N MET A 1 -9.84 13.03 -8.50
CA MET A 1 -8.76 12.01 -8.38
C MET A 1 -7.82 12.42 -7.27
N LYS A 2 -7.53 11.53 -6.34
CA LYS A 2 -6.66 11.82 -5.18
C LYS A 2 -5.19 11.84 -5.57
N ILE A 3 -4.77 10.83 -6.34
CA ILE A 3 -3.39 10.73 -6.84
C ILE A 3 -3.44 10.60 -8.35
N THR A 4 -2.64 11.38 -9.05
CA THR A 4 -2.45 11.26 -10.50
C THR A 4 -0.96 11.15 -10.79
N VAL A 5 -0.58 10.10 -11.48
CA VAL A 5 0.79 9.86 -11.97
C VAL A 5 0.77 10.08 -13.47
N ASN A 6 1.58 11.01 -13.96
CA ASN A 6 1.61 11.40 -15.37
C ASN A 6 3.00 11.15 -15.96
N HIS A 7 3.11 10.17 -16.84
CA HIS A 7 4.30 9.90 -17.66
C HIS A 7 5.60 9.76 -16.86
N VAL A 8 5.51 9.10 -15.68
CA VAL A 8 6.65 8.96 -14.76
C VAL A 8 7.63 7.93 -15.27
N THR A 9 8.88 8.36 -15.45
CA THR A 9 10.02 7.50 -15.79
C THR A 9 11.06 7.60 -14.69
N LYS A 10 11.69 6.46 -14.36
CA LYS A 10 12.79 6.38 -13.39
C LYS A 10 13.81 5.35 -13.80
N ARG A 11 15.08 5.78 -13.85
CA ARG A 11 16.25 4.93 -14.13
C ARG A 11 17.20 4.93 -12.94
N TYR A 12 17.78 3.78 -12.66
CA TYR A 12 18.89 3.62 -11.72
C TYR A 12 20.08 3.01 -12.47
N ALA A 13 21.14 3.79 -12.67
CA ALA A 13 22.26 3.40 -13.54
C ALA A 13 21.74 2.85 -14.89
N ASP A 14 21.97 1.58 -15.18
CA ASP A 14 21.55 0.94 -16.43
C ASP A 14 20.15 0.31 -16.37
N HIS A 15 19.51 0.31 -15.20
CA HIS A 15 18.18 -0.30 -15.00
C HIS A 15 17.04 0.73 -15.11
N LEU A 16 16.16 0.56 -16.10
CA LEU A 16 14.93 1.34 -16.25
C LEU A 16 13.85 0.74 -15.34
N ALA A 17 13.68 1.34 -14.15
CA ALA A 17 12.76 0.84 -13.13
C ALA A 17 11.29 1.21 -13.39
N LEU A 18 11.04 2.38 -14.01
CA LEU A 18 9.74 2.82 -14.48
C LEU A 18 9.90 3.42 -15.87
N ASN A 19 9.02 3.03 -16.78
CA ASN A 19 8.99 3.46 -18.17
C ASN A 19 7.61 4.03 -18.51
N ASP A 20 7.49 5.35 -18.49
CA ASP A 20 6.29 6.08 -18.90
C ASP A 20 5.00 5.65 -18.14
N ILE A 21 5.08 5.52 -16.82
CA ILE A 21 3.94 5.12 -15.99
C ILE A 21 2.97 6.28 -15.84
N SER A 22 1.70 6.03 -16.21
CA SER A 22 0.58 6.91 -15.94
C SER A 22 -0.56 6.14 -15.31
N LEU A 23 -1.11 6.61 -14.16
CA LEU A 23 -2.25 6.01 -13.46
C LEU A 23 -3.01 7.05 -12.65
N GLN A 24 -4.25 6.73 -12.29
CA GLN A 24 -5.13 7.60 -11.51
C GLN A 24 -5.78 6.84 -10.37
N VAL A 25 -5.57 7.31 -9.13
CA VAL A 25 -6.18 6.75 -7.94
C VAL A 25 -7.40 7.60 -7.55
N PRO A 26 -8.61 7.04 -7.57
CA PRO A 26 -9.81 7.75 -7.12
C PRO A 26 -9.76 8.07 -5.64
N GLU A 27 -10.49 9.10 -5.21
CA GLU A 27 -10.70 9.38 -3.79
C GLU A 27 -11.49 8.27 -3.12
N GLN A 28 -11.24 8.06 -1.81
CA GLN A 28 -11.99 7.12 -0.97
C GLN A 28 -12.11 5.73 -1.61
N SER A 29 -11.01 5.22 -2.12
CA SER A 29 -10.93 3.92 -2.80
C SER A 29 -9.69 3.15 -2.37
N ILE A 30 -9.71 1.84 -2.59
CA ILE A 30 -8.53 0.98 -2.47
C ILE A 30 -8.04 0.65 -3.89
N TYR A 31 -6.86 1.14 -4.21
CA TYR A 31 -6.23 0.96 -5.51
C TYR A 31 -5.05 -0.01 -5.41
N GLY A 32 -5.12 -1.12 -6.13
CA GLY A 32 -4.07 -2.14 -6.15
C GLY A 32 -2.97 -1.81 -7.15
N LEU A 33 -1.73 -1.75 -6.69
CA LEU A 33 -0.54 -1.67 -7.53
C LEU A 33 0.10 -3.06 -7.62
N LEU A 34 -0.16 -3.78 -8.71
CA LEU A 34 0.17 -5.18 -8.86
C LEU A 34 1.41 -5.38 -9.75
N GLY A 35 2.03 -6.52 -9.60
CA GLY A 35 3.15 -6.92 -10.44
C GLY A 35 4.12 -7.85 -9.73
N PRO A 36 4.97 -8.57 -10.48
CA PRO A 36 6.01 -9.42 -9.90
C PRO A 36 7.04 -8.61 -9.12
N ASN A 37 7.91 -9.30 -8.37
CA ASN A 37 9.05 -8.67 -7.73
C ASN A 37 9.96 -8.03 -8.77
N GLY A 38 10.45 -6.81 -8.50
CA GLY A 38 11.25 -6.03 -9.46
C GLY A 38 10.46 -5.34 -10.58
N ALA A 39 9.12 -5.40 -10.57
CA ALA A 39 8.29 -4.76 -11.61
C ALA A 39 8.32 -3.22 -11.59
N GLY A 40 8.80 -2.59 -10.50
CA GLY A 40 8.84 -1.13 -10.34
C GLY A 40 7.89 -0.59 -9.26
N LYS A 41 7.05 -1.42 -8.62
CA LYS A 41 6.07 -1.00 -7.60
C LYS A 41 6.68 -0.15 -6.48
N THR A 42 7.69 -0.69 -5.80
CA THR A 42 8.37 0.03 -4.70
C THR A 42 9.08 1.29 -5.19
N THR A 43 9.55 1.34 -6.43
CA THR A 43 10.11 2.57 -7.02
C THR A 43 9.04 3.66 -7.14
N LEU A 44 7.86 3.34 -7.65
CA LEU A 44 6.74 4.29 -7.74
C LEU A 44 6.30 4.75 -6.34
N ILE A 45 6.18 3.82 -5.39
CA ILE A 45 5.86 4.12 -3.98
C ILE A 45 6.89 5.08 -3.36
N ARG A 46 8.18 4.87 -3.60
CA ARG A 46 9.25 5.77 -3.12
C ARG A 46 9.15 7.18 -3.73
N ILE A 47 8.73 7.30 -4.98
CA ILE A 47 8.49 8.60 -5.61
C ILE A 47 7.29 9.29 -4.98
N LEU A 48 6.17 8.57 -4.74
CA LEU A 48 4.98 9.08 -4.06
C LEU A 48 5.28 9.61 -2.65
N ASN A 49 6.21 8.99 -1.95
CA ASN A 49 6.67 9.41 -0.61
C ASN A 49 7.83 10.42 -0.64
N GLN A 50 8.23 10.92 -1.80
CA GLN A 50 9.38 11.83 -1.99
C GLN A 50 10.70 11.29 -1.44
N ILE A 51 10.84 9.97 -1.30
CA ILE A 51 12.13 9.33 -0.94
C ILE A 51 13.12 9.43 -2.12
N THR A 52 12.58 9.43 -3.34
CA THR A 52 13.32 9.70 -4.58
C THR A 52 12.44 10.51 -5.53
N GLY A 53 13.05 11.22 -6.48
CA GLY A 53 12.31 11.91 -7.54
C GLY A 53 12.21 11.10 -8.83
N PRO A 54 11.20 11.37 -9.69
CA PRO A 54 11.17 10.86 -11.05
C PRO A 54 12.27 11.54 -11.89
N ASP A 55 12.69 10.90 -12.97
CA ASP A 55 13.61 11.54 -13.94
C ASP A 55 12.82 12.37 -14.96
N THR A 56 11.62 11.89 -15.33
CA THR A 56 10.63 12.65 -16.13
C THR A 56 9.23 12.37 -15.63
N GLY A 57 8.27 13.20 -16.07
CA GLY A 57 6.88 13.11 -15.64
C GLY A 57 6.64 13.83 -14.31
N GLN A 58 5.43 13.69 -13.78
CA GLN A 58 5.04 14.33 -12.52
C GLN A 58 3.98 13.54 -11.77
N ILE A 59 3.88 13.80 -10.48
CA ILE A 59 2.81 13.30 -9.63
C ILE A 59 2.00 14.46 -9.11
N LEU A 60 0.68 14.33 -9.13
CA LEU A 60 -0.25 15.29 -8.57
C LEU A 60 -1.01 14.65 -7.39
N ILE A 61 -1.17 15.41 -6.32
CA ILE A 61 -2.05 15.10 -5.18
C ILE A 61 -3.15 16.17 -5.16
N ASP A 62 -4.41 15.76 -5.21
CA ASP A 62 -5.56 16.67 -5.29
C ASP A 62 -5.44 17.69 -6.45
N GLY A 63 -4.79 17.30 -7.56
CA GLY A 63 -4.55 18.15 -8.71
C GLY A 63 -3.35 19.10 -8.60
N GLU A 64 -2.68 19.17 -7.45
CA GLU A 64 -1.46 19.96 -7.24
C GLU A 64 -0.20 19.09 -7.40
N PRO A 65 0.91 19.61 -7.96
CA PRO A 65 2.18 18.91 -7.98
C PRO A 65 2.60 18.45 -6.59
N LEU A 66 3.11 17.21 -6.51
CA LEU A 66 3.57 16.61 -5.26
C LEU A 66 4.64 17.47 -4.59
N GLN A 67 4.40 17.83 -3.33
CA GLN A 67 5.23 18.70 -2.50
C GLN A 67 5.41 18.08 -1.10
N PRO A 68 6.42 18.53 -0.30
CA PRO A 68 6.63 18.05 1.07
C PRO A 68 5.39 18.11 1.97
N LYS A 69 4.56 19.16 1.84
CA LYS A 69 3.29 19.30 2.58
C LYS A 69 2.33 18.12 2.38
N HIS A 70 2.38 17.47 1.21
CA HIS A 70 1.53 16.33 0.93
C HIS A 70 2.01 15.06 1.65
N VAL A 71 3.33 14.93 1.89
CA VAL A 71 3.90 13.77 2.61
C VAL A 71 3.44 13.71 4.07
N GLU A 72 3.14 14.87 4.68
CA GLU A 72 2.58 14.93 6.03
C GLU A 72 1.20 14.24 6.12
N ARG A 73 0.44 14.27 5.02
CA ARG A 73 -0.88 13.65 4.87
C ARG A 73 -0.83 12.18 4.45
N ILE A 74 0.37 11.63 4.22
CA ILE A 74 0.57 10.25 3.79
C ILE A 74 0.99 9.39 4.98
N GLY A 75 0.26 8.28 5.18
CA GLY A 75 0.69 7.17 6.00
C GLY A 75 1.36 6.12 5.11
N TYR A 76 2.65 5.88 5.30
CA TYR A 76 3.41 4.90 4.53
C TYR A 76 3.83 3.70 5.37
N LEU A 77 3.39 2.51 4.99
CA LEU A 77 3.81 1.23 5.53
C LEU A 77 4.77 0.57 4.54
N PRO A 78 6.08 0.61 4.77
CA PRO A 78 7.04 -0.06 3.90
C PRO A 78 7.04 -1.59 4.13
N GLU A 79 7.48 -2.35 3.12
CA GLU A 79 7.69 -3.80 3.22
C GLU A 79 8.72 -4.15 4.31
N GLU A 80 9.82 -3.37 4.39
CA GLU A 80 10.84 -3.53 5.42
C GLU A 80 10.43 -2.81 6.71
N ARG A 81 10.70 -3.44 7.85
CA ARG A 81 10.32 -2.91 9.17
C ARG A 81 11.28 -1.83 9.64
N GLY A 82 10.76 -0.60 9.77
CA GLY A 82 11.50 0.58 10.25
C GLY A 82 11.41 0.80 11.77
N LEU A 83 11.12 -0.24 12.57
CA LEU A 83 10.95 -0.09 14.01
C LEU A 83 12.28 -0.12 14.78
N TYR A 84 12.40 0.70 15.83
CA TYR A 84 13.58 0.75 16.70
C TYR A 84 13.56 -0.44 17.68
N LYS A 85 14.42 -1.42 17.47
CA LYS A 85 14.40 -2.72 18.17
C LYS A 85 14.44 -2.63 19.69
N LYS A 86 15.23 -1.71 20.26
CA LYS A 86 15.44 -1.56 21.71
C LYS A 86 14.41 -0.65 22.40
N MET A 87 13.54 0.03 21.66
CA MET A 87 12.47 0.85 22.24
C MET A 87 11.30 -0.03 22.67
N LYS A 88 10.61 0.39 23.72
CA LYS A 88 9.33 -0.20 24.10
C LYS A 88 8.25 0.16 23.08
N VAL A 89 7.36 -0.77 22.83
CA VAL A 89 6.31 -0.64 21.83
C VAL A 89 5.45 0.61 22.03
N GLY A 90 4.95 0.83 23.26
CA GLY A 90 4.13 2.01 23.56
C GLY A 90 4.91 3.32 23.44
N GLU A 91 6.16 3.36 23.89
CA GLU A 91 7.03 4.54 23.79
C GLU A 91 7.30 4.90 22.32
N GLN A 92 7.67 3.91 21.51
CA GLN A 92 7.92 4.11 20.08
C GLN A 92 6.68 4.56 19.32
N ALA A 93 5.54 3.93 19.58
CA ALA A 93 4.30 4.29 18.91
C ALA A 93 3.86 5.72 19.23
N ILE A 94 4.00 6.16 20.51
CA ILE A 94 3.77 7.54 20.90
C ILE A 94 4.77 8.48 20.21
N TYR A 95 6.05 8.13 20.21
CA TYR A 95 7.10 8.92 19.57
C TYR A 95 6.81 9.15 18.08
N LEU A 96 6.47 8.09 17.34
CA LEU A 96 6.15 8.18 15.92
C LEU A 96 4.88 9.01 15.67
N ALA A 97 3.85 8.89 16.54
CA ALA A 97 2.65 9.72 16.47
C ALA A 97 2.96 11.21 16.70
N GLN A 98 3.85 11.52 17.66
CA GLN A 98 4.29 12.90 17.92
C GLN A 98 5.06 13.49 16.74
N LEU A 99 5.86 12.72 16.01
CA LEU A 99 6.52 13.17 14.78
C LEU A 99 5.52 13.54 13.67
N LYS A 100 4.29 13.00 13.75
CA LYS A 100 3.17 13.34 12.86
C LYS A 100 2.26 14.43 13.44
N GLY A 101 2.69 15.14 14.49
CA GLY A 101 2.00 16.29 15.06
C GLY A 101 0.92 15.96 16.09
N ILE A 102 0.72 14.69 16.46
CA ILE A 102 -0.27 14.32 17.49
C ILE A 102 0.31 14.56 18.89
N SER A 103 -0.49 15.13 19.78
CA SER A 103 -0.08 15.31 21.18
C SER A 103 0.08 13.96 21.89
N LYS A 104 0.97 13.89 22.90
CA LYS A 104 1.19 12.66 23.68
C LYS A 104 -0.09 12.10 24.31
N PRO A 105 -0.97 12.91 24.95
CA PRO A 105 -2.23 12.41 25.51
C PRO A 105 -3.14 11.79 24.45
N GLU A 106 -3.30 12.47 23.30
CA GLU A 106 -4.12 12.01 22.19
C GLU A 106 -3.54 10.74 21.56
N ALA A 107 -2.23 10.70 21.27
CA ALA A 107 -1.55 9.51 20.79
C ALA A 107 -1.75 8.32 21.72
N THR A 108 -1.65 8.53 23.04
CA THR A 108 -1.87 7.49 24.03
C THR A 108 -3.30 6.94 23.99
N GLN A 109 -4.30 7.82 23.83
CA GLN A 109 -5.70 7.39 23.75
C GLN A 109 -5.99 6.62 22.45
N ARG A 110 -5.54 7.14 21.30
CA ARG A 110 -5.70 6.46 20.01
C ARG A 110 -5.01 5.09 19.99
N LEU A 111 -3.80 5.00 20.57
CA LEU A 111 -3.06 3.75 20.69
C LEU A 111 -3.79 2.71 21.54
N LYS A 112 -4.42 3.10 22.64
CA LYS A 112 -5.23 2.19 23.47
C LYS A 112 -6.34 1.55 22.63
N THR A 113 -7.09 2.35 21.86
CA THR A 113 -8.15 1.85 20.98
C THR A 113 -7.61 0.86 19.94
N TRP A 114 -6.48 1.17 19.31
CA TRP A 114 -5.85 0.26 18.35
C TRP A 114 -5.32 -1.02 19.01
N PHE A 115 -4.74 -0.90 20.21
CA PHE A 115 -4.21 -2.05 20.96
C PHE A 115 -5.33 -2.98 21.44
N GLU A 116 -6.47 -2.42 21.85
CA GLU A 116 -7.67 -3.19 22.17
C GLU A 116 -8.20 -3.91 20.93
N LYS A 117 -8.36 -3.21 19.80
CA LYS A 117 -8.81 -3.79 18.52
C LYS A 117 -7.95 -4.94 18.04
N PHE A 118 -6.62 -4.84 18.21
CA PHE A 118 -5.67 -5.87 17.77
C PHE A 118 -5.34 -6.89 18.86
N GLU A 119 -5.97 -6.78 20.04
CA GLU A 119 -5.76 -7.66 21.22
C GLU A 119 -4.29 -7.74 21.64
N ILE A 120 -3.60 -6.58 21.70
CA ILE A 120 -2.17 -6.47 21.97
C ILE A 120 -1.82 -5.56 23.14
N GLY A 121 -2.75 -5.35 24.06
CA GLY A 121 -2.55 -4.48 25.24
C GLY A 121 -1.31 -4.85 26.07
N ASP A 122 -1.01 -6.14 26.19
CA ASP A 122 0.12 -6.67 26.94
C ASP A 122 1.49 -6.34 26.31
N TRP A 123 1.50 -5.84 25.06
CA TRP A 123 2.77 -5.53 24.39
C TRP A 123 3.31 -4.15 24.70
N TRP A 124 2.54 -3.31 25.37
CA TRP A 124 2.88 -1.90 25.64
C TRP A 124 4.29 -1.71 26.20
N ASN A 125 4.69 -2.55 27.17
CA ASN A 125 5.97 -2.47 27.85
C ASN A 125 7.06 -3.40 27.28
N LYS A 126 6.74 -4.25 26.29
CA LYS A 126 7.73 -5.09 25.61
C LYS A 126 8.61 -4.24 24.71
N THR A 127 9.87 -4.66 24.54
CA THR A 127 10.72 -4.10 23.48
C THR A 127 10.33 -4.67 22.12
N VAL A 128 10.60 -3.93 21.05
CA VAL A 128 10.27 -4.39 19.70
C VAL A 128 11.01 -5.68 19.32
N GLU A 129 12.22 -5.90 19.84
CA GLU A 129 13.00 -7.12 19.57
C GLU A 129 12.39 -8.38 20.22
N GLU A 130 11.55 -8.23 21.26
CA GLU A 130 10.80 -9.34 21.87
C GLU A 130 9.59 -9.78 21.02
N LEU A 131 9.23 -9.01 19.99
CA LEU A 131 8.09 -9.28 19.14
C LEU A 131 8.46 -10.18 17.96
N SER A 132 7.58 -11.14 17.63
CA SER A 132 7.67 -11.88 16.38
C SER A 132 7.51 -10.96 15.16
N LYS A 133 7.87 -11.44 13.97
CA LYS A 133 7.71 -10.67 12.73
C LYS A 133 6.27 -10.19 12.49
N GLY A 134 5.27 -11.04 12.69
CA GLY A 134 3.86 -10.65 12.56
C GLY A 134 3.42 -9.64 13.61
N MET A 135 3.92 -9.77 14.85
CA MET A 135 3.66 -8.79 15.91
C MET A 135 4.23 -7.41 15.56
N GLN A 136 5.47 -7.35 15.06
CA GLN A 136 6.10 -6.09 14.60
C GLN A 136 5.29 -5.45 13.46
N GLN A 137 4.74 -6.26 12.55
CA GLN A 137 3.90 -5.79 11.45
C GLN A 137 2.62 -5.09 11.95
N LYS A 138 1.97 -5.66 12.98
CA LYS A 138 0.81 -5.02 13.63
C LYS A 138 1.18 -3.63 14.18
N ILE A 139 2.29 -3.53 14.90
CA ILE A 139 2.75 -2.26 15.45
C ILE A 139 3.09 -1.25 14.34
N GLN A 140 3.75 -1.70 13.28
CA GLN A 140 4.08 -0.84 12.14
C GLN A 140 2.82 -0.33 11.44
N PHE A 141 1.80 -1.18 11.23
CA PHE A 141 0.52 -0.76 10.70
C PHE A 141 -0.14 0.30 11.60
N ILE A 142 -0.25 0.05 12.91
CA ILE A 142 -0.87 0.99 13.85
C ILE A 142 -0.15 2.34 13.83
N THR A 143 1.18 2.35 13.86
CA THR A 143 1.96 3.60 13.80
C THR A 143 1.83 4.34 12.48
N THR A 144 1.51 3.63 11.40
CA THR A 144 1.26 4.22 10.08
C THR A 144 -0.09 4.93 10.01
N VAL A 145 -1.12 4.43 10.68
CA VAL A 145 -2.49 4.94 10.56
C VAL A 145 -2.95 5.84 11.71
N ILE A 146 -2.19 5.89 12.82
CA ILE A 146 -2.58 6.55 14.06
C ILE A 146 -2.86 8.05 13.92
N HIS A 147 -2.19 8.72 12.97
CA HIS A 147 -2.37 10.15 12.69
C HIS A 147 -3.53 10.43 11.73
N GLU A 148 -4.31 9.39 11.37
CA GLU A 148 -5.49 9.48 10.50
C GLU A 148 -5.20 10.17 9.16
N PRO A 149 -4.20 9.71 8.41
CA PRO A 149 -3.86 10.29 7.12
C PRO A 149 -4.98 10.05 6.11
N ASP A 150 -5.20 10.99 5.20
CA ASP A 150 -6.19 10.86 4.13
C ASP A 150 -5.65 10.08 2.91
N ILE A 151 -4.34 9.83 2.87
CA ILE A 151 -3.69 8.95 1.90
C ILE A 151 -2.90 7.88 2.65
N LEU A 152 -3.14 6.62 2.33
CA LEU A 152 -2.43 5.47 2.88
C LEU A 152 -1.72 4.71 1.75
N ILE A 153 -0.45 4.43 1.92
CA ILE A 153 0.35 3.64 0.99
C ILE A 153 0.88 2.43 1.74
N PHE A 154 0.44 1.23 1.35
CA PHE A 154 0.84 -0.02 1.96
C PHE A 154 1.65 -0.86 0.97
N ASP A 155 2.92 -1.10 1.28
CA ASP A 155 3.81 -1.95 0.47
C ASP A 155 3.87 -3.35 1.09
N GLU A 156 3.22 -4.34 0.44
CA GLU A 156 3.09 -5.74 0.87
C GLU A 156 2.61 -5.89 2.34
N PRO A 157 1.49 -5.28 2.76
CA PRO A 157 1.09 -5.18 4.17
C PRO A 157 0.79 -6.52 4.82
N PHE A 158 0.44 -7.55 4.04
CA PHE A 158 0.07 -8.88 4.55
C PHE A 158 1.27 -9.83 4.72
N SER A 159 2.48 -9.37 4.35
CA SER A 159 3.69 -10.19 4.47
C SER A 159 3.99 -10.56 5.92
N GLY A 160 4.08 -11.86 6.19
CA GLY A 160 4.40 -12.39 7.52
C GLY A 160 3.22 -12.51 8.49
N PHE A 161 1.99 -12.25 8.05
CA PHE A 161 0.78 -12.55 8.81
C PHE A 161 0.29 -13.99 8.57
N ASP A 162 -0.25 -14.59 9.62
CA ASP A 162 -1.13 -15.75 9.49
C ASP A 162 -2.53 -15.31 8.99
N PRO A 163 -3.38 -16.26 8.52
CA PRO A 163 -4.68 -15.93 7.94
C PRO A 163 -5.61 -15.12 8.86
N ILE A 164 -5.60 -15.38 10.18
CA ILE A 164 -6.48 -14.69 11.14
C ILE A 164 -6.06 -13.22 11.25
N ASN A 165 -4.77 -12.98 11.45
CA ASN A 165 -4.23 -11.63 11.55
C ASN A 165 -4.32 -10.86 10.22
N ALA A 166 -4.20 -11.56 9.09
CA ALA A 166 -4.41 -10.96 7.77
C ALA A 166 -5.86 -10.47 7.59
N ASN A 167 -6.86 -11.22 8.07
CA ASN A 167 -8.26 -10.82 8.00
C ASN A 167 -8.55 -9.57 8.86
N LEU A 168 -8.04 -9.53 10.10
CA LEU A 168 -8.17 -8.34 10.96
C LEU A 168 -7.56 -7.09 10.31
N LEU A 169 -6.42 -7.25 9.61
CA LEU A 169 -5.78 -6.17 8.88
C LEU A 169 -6.63 -5.72 7.69
N LYS A 170 -7.21 -6.67 6.91
CA LYS A 170 -8.11 -6.37 5.80
C LYS A 170 -9.35 -5.59 6.25
N GLU A 171 -9.99 -6.01 7.33
CA GLU A 171 -11.12 -5.31 7.93
C GLU A 171 -10.73 -3.88 8.33
N SER A 172 -9.56 -3.73 8.95
CA SER A 172 -9.06 -2.40 9.34
C SER A 172 -8.77 -1.51 8.13
N ILE A 173 -8.28 -2.06 7.03
CA ILE A 173 -8.06 -1.33 5.77
C ILE A 173 -9.40 -0.87 5.17
N LEU A 174 -10.42 -1.73 5.14
CA LEU A 174 -11.77 -1.39 4.69
C LEU A 174 -12.39 -0.28 5.54
N GLU A 175 -12.30 -0.36 6.86
CA GLU A 175 -12.78 0.70 7.76
C GLU A 175 -12.08 2.04 7.53
N LEU A 176 -10.77 2.05 7.26
CA LEU A 176 -10.03 3.28 6.96
C LEU A 176 -10.52 3.92 5.66
N ARG A 177 -10.76 3.12 4.61
CA ARG A 177 -11.40 3.59 3.37
C ARG A 177 -12.78 4.17 3.64
N ASP A 178 -13.61 3.47 4.41
CA ASP A 178 -14.99 3.89 4.70
C ASP A 178 -15.03 5.19 5.54
N LYS A 179 -13.96 5.47 6.30
CA LYS A 179 -13.75 6.74 6.99
C LYS A 179 -13.21 7.86 6.09
N GLY A 180 -13.00 7.59 4.81
CA GLY A 180 -12.59 8.60 3.81
C GLY A 180 -11.16 8.50 3.32
N ALA A 181 -10.34 7.57 3.84
CA ALA A 181 -8.97 7.42 3.36
C ALA A 181 -8.92 6.86 1.92
N THR A 182 -7.96 7.36 1.14
CA THR A 182 -7.59 6.81 -0.16
C THR A 182 -6.38 5.91 0.02
N ILE A 183 -6.46 4.67 -0.43
CA ILE A 183 -5.47 3.65 -0.14
C ILE A 183 -4.81 3.13 -1.42
N LEU A 184 -3.49 3.22 -1.51
CA LEU A 184 -2.68 2.55 -2.51
C LEU A 184 -2.08 1.29 -1.86
N LEU A 185 -2.41 0.13 -2.38
CA LEU A 185 -1.98 -1.16 -1.87
C LEU A 185 -1.10 -1.87 -2.88
N SER A 186 0.20 -2.05 -2.60
CA SER A 186 1.02 -2.94 -3.42
C SER A 186 0.94 -4.36 -2.88
N THR A 187 0.73 -5.31 -3.77
CA THR A 187 0.74 -6.74 -3.42
C THR A 187 0.92 -7.63 -4.64
N HIS A 188 1.41 -8.83 -4.38
CA HIS A 188 1.41 -9.96 -5.33
C HIS A 188 0.36 -11.03 -4.98
N ASN A 189 -0.40 -10.85 -3.89
CA ASN A 189 -1.46 -11.76 -3.45
C ASN A 189 -2.80 -11.41 -4.12
N MET A 190 -3.16 -12.14 -5.17
CA MET A 190 -4.36 -11.87 -5.96
C MET A 190 -5.68 -12.10 -5.21
N ASN A 191 -5.70 -12.95 -4.17
CA ASN A 191 -6.90 -13.10 -3.33
C ASN A 191 -7.18 -11.81 -2.55
N SER A 192 -6.15 -11.21 -1.97
CA SER A 192 -6.31 -9.92 -1.27
C SER A 192 -6.74 -8.79 -2.22
N VAL A 193 -6.34 -8.86 -3.50
CA VAL A 193 -6.79 -7.91 -4.52
C VAL A 193 -8.28 -8.02 -4.77
N GLU A 194 -8.79 -9.26 -4.95
CA GLU A 194 -10.22 -9.50 -5.19
C GLU A 194 -11.11 -9.10 -4.01
N GLU A 195 -10.59 -9.23 -2.79
CA GLU A 195 -11.32 -8.91 -1.57
C GLU A 195 -11.32 -7.41 -1.22
N LEU A 196 -10.27 -6.68 -1.60
CA LEU A 196 -10.06 -5.32 -1.10
C LEU A 196 -10.12 -4.24 -2.19
N CYS A 197 -9.57 -4.52 -3.39
CA CYS A 197 -9.33 -3.46 -4.36
C CYS A 197 -10.55 -3.12 -5.20
N ASP A 198 -10.85 -1.84 -5.32
CA ASP A 198 -11.87 -1.31 -6.24
C ASP A 198 -11.33 -1.29 -7.68
N SER A 199 -10.08 -0.83 -7.83
CA SER A 199 -9.37 -0.69 -9.11
C SER A 199 -7.91 -1.11 -8.96
N ILE A 200 -7.27 -1.43 -10.06
CA ILE A 200 -5.87 -1.87 -10.08
C ILE A 200 -5.09 -1.29 -11.25
N SER A 201 -3.76 -1.22 -11.10
CA SER A 201 -2.80 -1.22 -12.20
C SER A 201 -1.85 -2.40 -12.04
N LEU A 202 -1.62 -3.13 -13.12
CA LEU A 202 -0.61 -4.17 -13.22
C LEU A 202 0.64 -3.62 -13.91
N ILE A 203 1.75 -3.63 -13.18
CA ILE A 203 3.07 -3.22 -13.70
C ILE A 203 3.93 -4.47 -13.93
N ASN A 204 4.60 -4.50 -15.06
CA ASN A 204 5.61 -5.52 -15.37
C ASN A 204 6.80 -4.88 -16.08
N LYS A 205 8.02 -5.15 -15.60
CA LYS A 205 9.28 -4.60 -16.15
C LYS A 205 9.24 -3.07 -16.35
N GLY A 206 8.69 -2.35 -15.36
CA GLY A 206 8.58 -0.89 -15.38
C GLY A 206 7.47 -0.33 -16.25
N GLU A 207 6.66 -1.15 -16.91
CA GLU A 207 5.55 -0.71 -17.77
C GLU A 207 4.19 -1.11 -17.20
N LYS A 208 3.19 -0.25 -17.35
CA LYS A 208 1.80 -0.58 -17.02
C LYS A 208 1.20 -1.43 -18.17
N ILE A 209 0.74 -2.63 -17.84
CA ILE A 209 0.20 -3.58 -18.82
C ILE A 209 -1.31 -3.76 -18.73
N LEU A 210 -1.92 -3.45 -17.57
CA LEU A 210 -3.36 -3.51 -17.36
C LEU A 210 -3.77 -2.45 -16.34
N GLU A 211 -4.95 -1.85 -16.51
CA GLU A 211 -5.56 -0.92 -15.56
C GLU A 211 -7.07 -0.97 -15.65
N GLY A 212 -7.77 -0.84 -14.54
CA GLY A 212 -9.23 -0.73 -14.49
C GLY A 212 -9.82 -1.18 -13.16
N LYS A 213 -11.16 -1.15 -13.08
CA LYS A 213 -11.88 -1.72 -11.93
C LYS A 213 -11.79 -3.23 -11.96
N VAL A 214 -11.58 -3.83 -10.79
CA VAL A 214 -11.42 -5.30 -10.66
C VAL A 214 -12.60 -6.04 -11.30
N ALA A 215 -13.82 -5.60 -11.06
CA ALA A 215 -15.02 -6.23 -11.63
C ALA A 215 -15.07 -6.14 -13.17
N GLU A 216 -14.68 -4.99 -13.75
CA GLU A 216 -14.65 -4.78 -15.20
C GLU A 216 -13.56 -5.62 -15.87
N ILE A 217 -12.37 -5.66 -15.29
CA ILE A 217 -11.26 -6.50 -15.76
C ILE A 217 -11.67 -7.98 -15.78
N LYS A 218 -12.27 -8.47 -14.69
CA LYS A 218 -12.75 -9.88 -14.62
C LYS A 218 -13.83 -10.16 -15.67
N ALA A 219 -14.74 -9.22 -15.92
CA ALA A 219 -15.77 -9.36 -16.94
C ALA A 219 -15.20 -9.39 -18.36
N GLN A 220 -14.21 -8.55 -18.66
CA GLN A 220 -13.55 -8.48 -19.99
C GLN A 220 -12.75 -9.74 -20.33
N HIS A 221 -12.18 -10.41 -19.31
CA HIS A 221 -11.40 -11.65 -19.48
C HIS A 221 -12.26 -12.92 -19.45
N ARG A 222 -13.58 -12.79 -19.41
CA ARG A 222 -14.51 -13.91 -19.48
C ARG A 222 -14.59 -14.43 -20.93
N ILE A 223 -14.31 -15.71 -21.14
CA ILE A 223 -14.21 -16.31 -22.48
C ILE A 223 -15.58 -16.37 -23.19
N SER A 224 -16.66 -16.59 -22.44
CA SER A 224 -18.05 -16.58 -22.94
C SER A 224 -19.01 -16.27 -21.79
N THR A 225 -20.27 -15.91 -22.12
CA THR A 225 -21.30 -15.61 -21.11
C THR A 225 -21.58 -16.79 -20.15
N ASP A 226 -21.38 -18.02 -20.60
CA ASP A 226 -21.61 -19.23 -19.80
C ASP A 226 -20.35 -19.73 -19.07
N ALA A 227 -19.18 -19.15 -19.40
CA ALA A 227 -17.94 -19.52 -18.71
C ALA A 227 -17.88 -18.91 -17.30
N PRO A 228 -17.20 -19.57 -16.32
CA PRO A 228 -16.95 -18.97 -15.02
C PRO A 228 -16.12 -17.68 -15.15
N ILE A 229 -16.38 -16.74 -14.25
CA ILE A 229 -15.59 -15.50 -14.18
C ILE A 229 -14.16 -15.86 -13.75
N PRO A 230 -13.11 -15.48 -14.50
CA PRO A 230 -11.74 -15.82 -14.16
C PRO A 230 -11.31 -15.14 -12.84
N SER A 231 -10.42 -15.81 -12.11
CA SER A 231 -9.78 -15.18 -10.94
C SER A 231 -8.75 -14.15 -11.38
N MET A 232 -8.47 -13.16 -10.52
CA MET A 232 -7.40 -12.19 -10.76
C MET A 232 -6.03 -12.87 -10.92
N ASN A 233 -5.82 -14.01 -10.27
CA ASN A 233 -4.58 -14.79 -10.44
C ASN A 233 -4.42 -15.31 -11.88
N ASN A 234 -5.48 -15.83 -12.48
CA ASN A 234 -5.45 -16.31 -13.86
C ASN A 234 -5.20 -15.16 -14.85
N ILE A 235 -5.87 -14.02 -14.65
CA ILE A 235 -5.70 -12.82 -15.46
C ILE A 235 -4.26 -12.31 -15.34
N PHE A 236 -3.72 -12.21 -14.12
CA PHE A 236 -2.34 -11.80 -13.86
C PHE A 236 -1.33 -12.66 -14.62
N ILE A 237 -1.46 -14.01 -14.52
CA ILE A 237 -0.55 -14.94 -15.22
C ILE A 237 -0.65 -14.74 -16.73
N GLN A 238 -1.86 -14.64 -17.29
CA GLN A 238 -2.10 -14.46 -18.72
C GLN A 238 -1.47 -13.16 -19.23
N GLU A 239 -1.70 -12.03 -18.56
CA GLU A 239 -1.19 -10.72 -18.96
C GLU A 239 0.35 -10.65 -18.88
N VAL A 240 0.94 -11.15 -17.82
CA VAL A 240 2.40 -11.18 -17.66
C VAL A 240 3.07 -12.09 -18.70
N GLN A 241 2.48 -13.26 -19.00
CA GLN A 241 3.01 -14.18 -20.02
C GLN A 241 2.88 -13.61 -21.44
N SER A 242 1.74 -13.00 -21.79
CA SER A 242 1.51 -12.39 -23.09
C SER A 242 2.50 -11.28 -23.39
N LYS A 243 2.85 -10.48 -22.39
CA LYS A 243 3.85 -9.40 -22.53
C LYS A 243 5.28 -9.95 -22.67
N ASN A 244 5.61 -11.04 -21.97
CA ASN A 244 6.93 -11.66 -22.05
C ASN A 244 7.17 -12.45 -23.36
N SER A 245 6.11 -12.80 -24.07
CA SER A 245 6.16 -13.55 -25.35
C SER A 245 6.24 -12.65 -26.58
N LYS A 246 6.10 -11.33 -26.41
CA LYS A 246 6.33 -10.37 -27.49
C LYS A 246 7.83 -10.05 -27.56
N PRO A 247 8.47 -10.24 -28.75
CA PRO A 247 9.91 -10.02 -28.94
C PRO A 247 10.32 -8.56 -28.74
#